data_0666c88c8c3244bc4a23746b378d5305
#
_entry.id   0666c88c8c3244bc4a23746b378d5305
#
_cell.length_a   1.000
_cell.length_b   1.000
_cell.length_c   1.000
_cell.angle_alpha   90.00
_cell.angle_beta   90.00
_cell.angle_gamma   90.00
#
_symmetry.space_group_name_H-M   'P 1'
#
loop_
_entity.id
_entity.type
_entity.pdbx_description
1 polymer ?
#
loop_
_entity_poly.entity_id
_entity_poly.type
_entity_poly.pdbx_seq_one_letter_code
_entity_poly.pdbx_strand_id
1 'polypeptide(L)'
;IPVQYFEELSSLPNVELYSLQKDDGIDDIAENSNIIPLYEENGTKWFDTWDDTFAAISQLDLTISCSTCIPIVCAGLNKPIWTVAPIGPSNPYYLWLQDFWFGDKMKIYTQSVQGDWHQPFEDVKNDLLKYYEA
;
A
#
# COMPACT_ATOMS: atom_id res chain seq x y z
N ILE A 1 -7.95 6.69 -3.18
CA ILE A 1 -7.66 5.79 -4.32
C ILE A 1 -8.78 4.76 -4.40
N PRO A 2 -9.42 4.57 -5.56
CA PRO A 2 -10.45 3.55 -5.72
C PRO A 2 -9.90 2.13 -5.51
N VAL A 3 -10.70 1.27 -4.83
CA VAL A 3 -10.29 -0.09 -4.45
C VAL A 3 -10.01 -0.99 -5.65
N GLN A 4 -10.68 -0.77 -6.79
CA GLN A 4 -10.51 -1.59 -8.00
C GLN A 4 -9.04 -1.68 -8.47
N TYR A 5 -8.25 -0.66 -8.27
CA TYR A 5 -6.82 -0.70 -8.62
C TYR A 5 -6.04 -1.72 -7.78
N PHE A 6 -6.41 -1.87 -6.51
CA PHE A 6 -5.84 -2.90 -5.64
C PHE A 6 -6.38 -4.30 -5.98
N GLU A 7 -7.65 -4.39 -6.39
CA GLU A 7 -8.23 -5.67 -6.84
C GLU A 7 -7.51 -6.22 -8.07
N GLU A 8 -7.09 -5.36 -8.99
CA GLU A 8 -6.26 -5.78 -10.12
C GLU A 8 -4.92 -6.36 -9.67
N LEU A 9 -4.28 -5.76 -8.65
CA LEU A 9 -3.03 -6.28 -8.09
C LEU A 9 -3.22 -7.63 -7.39
N SER A 10 -4.35 -7.83 -6.70
CA SER A 10 -4.65 -9.09 -6.01
C SER A 10 -4.87 -10.28 -6.96
N SER A 11 -5.04 -10.00 -8.23
CA SER A 11 -5.22 -11.02 -9.29
C SER A 11 -3.91 -11.47 -9.92
N LEU A 12 -2.78 -10.87 -9.53
CA LEU A 12 -1.47 -11.23 -10.05
C LEU A 12 -0.99 -12.57 -9.48
N PRO A 13 -0.25 -13.37 -10.28
CA PRO A 13 0.32 -14.62 -9.78
C PRO A 13 1.32 -14.37 -8.65
N ASN A 14 1.31 -15.24 -7.65
CA ASN A 14 2.19 -15.17 -6.47
C ASN A 14 2.02 -13.89 -5.61
N VAL A 15 0.94 -13.15 -5.77
CA VAL A 15 0.59 -12.00 -4.94
C VAL A 15 -0.59 -12.37 -4.05
N GLU A 16 -0.41 -12.21 -2.75
CA GLU A 16 -1.46 -12.28 -1.76
C GLU A 16 -1.59 -10.91 -1.10
N LEU A 17 -2.73 -10.27 -1.29
CA LEU A 17 -2.94 -8.88 -0.90
C LEU A 17 -3.78 -8.79 0.38
N TYR A 18 -3.21 -8.20 1.41
CA TYR A 18 -3.85 -7.94 2.70
C TYR A 18 -4.22 -6.46 2.83
N SER A 19 -5.46 -6.19 3.26
CA SER A 19 -5.90 -4.82 3.52
C SER A 19 -5.50 -4.37 4.92
N LEU A 20 -4.74 -3.27 4.98
CA LEU A 20 -4.47 -2.53 6.21
C LEU A 20 -5.49 -1.41 6.43
N GLN A 21 -6.55 -1.35 5.63
CA GLN A 21 -7.57 -0.30 5.73
C GLN A 21 -8.31 -0.41 7.04
N LYS A 22 -8.47 0.73 7.71
CA LYS A 22 -9.19 0.87 8.97
C LYS A 22 -10.29 1.91 8.79
N ASP A 23 -11.44 1.65 9.38
CA ASP A 23 -12.61 2.54 9.36
C ASP A 23 -13.16 2.77 7.92
N ASP A 24 -13.18 4.00 7.43
CA ASP A 24 -13.73 4.34 6.12
C ASP A 24 -13.05 3.56 4.98
N GLY A 25 -13.85 3.00 4.06
CA GLY A 25 -13.38 2.27 2.90
C GLY A 25 -13.15 0.76 3.12
N ILE A 26 -13.38 0.25 4.32
CA ILE A 26 -13.39 -1.21 4.57
C ILE A 26 -14.49 -1.87 3.75
N ASP A 27 -15.67 -1.26 3.72
CA ASP A 27 -16.85 -1.77 3.00
C ASP A 27 -16.71 -1.67 1.47
N ASP A 28 -15.68 -0.98 0.97
CA ASP A 28 -15.39 -0.93 -0.48
C ASP A 28 -14.80 -2.24 -1.01
N ILE A 29 -14.29 -3.10 -0.13
CA ILE A 29 -13.76 -4.42 -0.49
C ILE A 29 -14.96 -5.35 -0.73
N ALA A 30 -15.16 -5.76 -1.98
CA ALA A 30 -16.25 -6.65 -2.34
C ALA A 30 -16.11 -8.02 -1.65
N GLU A 31 -17.24 -8.67 -1.32
CA GLU A 31 -17.26 -10.01 -0.71
C GLU A 31 -16.51 -11.07 -1.53
N ASN A 32 -16.43 -10.88 -2.84
CA ASN A 32 -15.72 -11.77 -3.76
C ASN A 32 -14.31 -11.29 -4.13
N SER A 33 -13.79 -10.27 -3.43
CA SER A 33 -12.45 -9.76 -3.67
C SER A 33 -11.40 -10.78 -3.23
N ASN A 34 -10.28 -10.81 -3.96
CA ASN A 34 -9.09 -11.54 -3.53
C ASN A 34 -8.28 -10.78 -2.46
N ILE A 35 -8.70 -9.58 -2.09
CA ILE A 35 -8.08 -8.80 -1.00
C ILE A 35 -8.52 -9.38 0.34
N ILE A 36 -7.58 -9.75 1.17
CA ILE A 36 -7.82 -10.32 2.49
C ILE A 36 -7.87 -9.20 3.53
N PRO A 37 -9.03 -8.91 4.13
CA PRO A 37 -9.11 -7.91 5.20
C PRO A 37 -8.47 -8.44 6.48
N LEU A 38 -7.71 -7.58 7.17
CA LEU A 38 -7.13 -7.90 8.48
C LEU A 38 -8.08 -7.51 9.61
N TYR A 39 -9.30 -8.07 9.61
CA TYR A 39 -10.27 -7.97 10.71
C TYR A 39 -11.14 -9.24 10.73
N GLU A 40 -11.65 -9.62 11.88
CA GLU A 40 -12.50 -10.81 12.01
C GLU A 40 -13.94 -10.57 11.56
N GLU A 41 -14.57 -11.61 10.99
CA GLU A 41 -15.98 -11.62 10.59
C GLU A 41 -16.95 -11.30 11.73
N ASN A 42 -16.53 -11.44 12.96
CA ASN A 42 -17.35 -11.22 14.16
C ASN A 42 -17.24 -9.82 14.76
N GLY A 43 -16.67 -8.86 14.03
CA GLY A 43 -16.49 -7.47 14.50
C GLY A 43 -15.37 -7.33 15.53
N THR A 44 -14.62 -8.38 15.83
CA THR A 44 -13.37 -8.28 16.60
C THR A 44 -12.31 -7.71 15.67
N LYS A 45 -11.83 -6.52 15.99
CA LYS A 45 -10.83 -5.85 15.18
C LYS A 45 -9.45 -6.44 15.49
N TRP A 46 -8.82 -7.12 14.53
CA TRP A 46 -7.40 -7.51 14.61
C TRP A 46 -6.47 -6.28 14.67
N PHE A 47 -7.02 -5.13 14.39
CA PHE A 47 -6.35 -3.88 14.10
C PHE A 47 -6.93 -2.76 14.94
N ASP A 48 -6.67 -2.74 16.24
CA ASP A 48 -7.19 -1.69 17.11
C ASP A 48 -6.12 -0.71 17.57
N THR A 49 -4.89 -1.15 17.62
CA THR A 49 -3.75 -0.36 18.11
C THR A 49 -2.67 -0.20 17.05
N TRP A 50 -1.75 0.74 17.29
CA TRP A 50 -0.54 0.87 16.47
C TRP A 50 0.36 -0.35 16.57
N ASP A 51 0.37 -1.04 17.70
CA ASP A 51 1.15 -2.27 17.87
C ASP A 51 0.66 -3.37 16.93
N ASP A 52 -0.65 -3.48 16.71
CA ASP A 52 -1.23 -4.40 15.73
C ASP A 52 -0.80 -4.04 14.31
N THR A 53 -0.81 -2.75 13.98
CA THR A 53 -0.35 -2.24 12.68
C THR A 53 1.13 -2.56 12.45
N PHE A 54 1.97 -2.33 13.45
CA PHE A 54 3.40 -2.64 13.39
C PHE A 54 3.64 -4.15 13.25
N ALA A 55 2.91 -4.96 14.01
CA ALA A 55 2.99 -6.40 13.92
C ALA A 55 2.61 -6.91 12.52
N ALA A 56 1.52 -6.43 11.95
CA ALA A 56 1.09 -6.79 10.61
C ALA A 56 2.14 -6.41 9.56
N ILE A 57 2.56 -5.14 9.51
CA ILE A 57 3.56 -4.66 8.55
C ILE A 57 4.88 -5.44 8.67
N SER A 58 5.26 -5.83 9.89
CA SER A 58 6.49 -6.61 10.11
C SER A 58 6.48 -7.98 9.43
N GLN A 59 5.31 -8.55 9.17
CA GLN A 59 5.13 -9.84 8.50
C GLN A 59 5.02 -9.74 6.97
N LEU A 60 4.74 -8.55 6.44
CA LEU A 60 4.59 -8.35 5.00
C LEU A 60 5.95 -8.26 4.30
N ASP A 61 6.02 -8.76 3.08
CA ASP A 61 7.21 -8.62 2.22
C ASP A 61 7.30 -7.21 1.65
N LEU A 62 6.16 -6.61 1.33
CA LEU A 62 6.02 -5.28 0.76
C LEU A 62 4.73 -4.63 1.25
N THR A 63 4.76 -3.34 1.48
CA THR A 63 3.56 -2.53 1.72
C THR A 63 3.34 -1.59 0.53
N ILE A 64 2.09 -1.45 0.08
CA ILE A 64 1.69 -0.46 -0.92
C ILE A 64 0.69 0.47 -0.24
N SER A 65 0.98 1.76 -0.23
CA SER A 65 0.15 2.75 0.47
C SER A 65 0.07 4.07 -0.29
N CYS A 66 -0.96 4.83 -0.01
CA CYS A 66 -0.96 6.24 -0.39
C CYS A 66 -0.14 7.08 0.61
N SER A 67 -0.12 8.39 0.37
CA SER A 67 0.61 9.39 1.16
C SER A 67 -0.01 9.58 2.56
N THR A 68 0.21 8.62 3.46
CA THR A 68 -0.29 8.59 4.85
C THR A 68 0.87 8.41 5.84
N CYS A 69 0.58 8.09 7.09
CA CYS A 69 1.58 7.73 8.09
C CYS A 69 2.21 6.32 7.87
N ILE A 70 1.57 5.45 7.10
CA ILE A 70 2.04 4.07 6.87
C ILE A 70 3.46 4.02 6.26
N PRO A 71 3.84 4.83 5.27
CA PRO A 71 5.23 4.90 4.81
C PRO A 71 6.25 5.15 5.92
N ILE A 72 5.92 6.04 6.86
CA ILE A 72 6.82 6.36 8.00
C ILE A 72 6.96 5.14 8.92
N VAL A 73 5.87 4.41 9.17
CA VAL A 73 5.90 3.16 9.94
C VAL A 73 6.78 2.11 9.26
N CYS A 74 6.62 1.93 7.95
CA CYS A 74 7.46 1.00 7.18
C CYS A 74 8.95 1.36 7.27
N ALA A 75 9.28 2.65 7.20
CA ALA A 75 10.66 3.12 7.38
C ALA A 75 11.19 2.78 8.77
N GLY A 76 10.41 3.04 9.82
CA GLY A 76 10.79 2.72 11.20
C GLY A 76 11.01 1.22 11.43
N LEU A 77 10.28 0.38 10.72
CA LEU A 77 10.40 -1.08 10.74
C LEU A 77 11.43 -1.63 9.74
N ASN A 78 12.07 -0.76 8.97
CA ASN A 78 13.01 -1.14 7.92
C ASN A 78 12.37 -2.07 6.86
N LYS A 79 11.11 -1.85 6.51
CA LYS A 79 10.32 -2.64 5.56
C LYS A 79 10.17 -1.93 4.22
N PRO A 80 10.14 -2.68 3.10
CA PRO A 80 9.87 -2.10 1.79
C PRO A 80 8.50 -1.45 1.72
N ILE A 81 8.45 -0.26 1.09
CA ILE A 81 7.23 0.51 0.90
C ILE A 81 7.16 1.11 -0.49
N TRP A 82 6.07 0.87 -1.19
CA TRP A 82 5.73 1.51 -2.44
C TRP A 82 4.60 2.50 -2.20
N THR A 83 4.88 3.77 -2.41
CA THR A 83 3.92 4.85 -2.15
C THR A 83 3.33 5.34 -3.45
N VAL A 84 2.01 5.26 -3.56
CA VAL A 84 1.25 5.83 -4.69
C VAL A 84 0.76 7.21 -4.27
N ALA A 85 1.19 8.25 -4.98
CA ALA A 85 1.02 9.63 -4.57
C ALA A 85 0.32 10.48 -5.64
N PRO A 86 -0.53 11.45 -5.23
CA PRO A 86 -1.12 12.39 -6.17
C PRO A 86 -0.05 13.34 -6.73
N ILE A 87 -0.31 13.90 -7.91
CA ILE A 87 0.45 15.02 -8.39
C ILE A 87 0.07 16.28 -7.60
N GLY A 88 1.04 17.09 -7.22
CA GLY A 88 0.77 18.37 -6.58
C GLY A 88 1.73 18.74 -5.45
N PRO A 89 1.54 19.92 -4.84
CA PRO A 89 2.45 20.47 -3.83
C PRO A 89 2.44 19.71 -2.49
N SER A 90 1.48 18.84 -2.25
CA SER A 90 1.43 17.98 -1.08
C SER A 90 2.41 16.79 -1.13
N ASN A 91 3.08 16.60 -2.26
CA ASN A 91 3.99 15.48 -2.50
C ASN A 91 5.49 15.76 -2.20
N PRO A 92 5.99 17.00 -2.05
CA PRO A 92 7.42 17.24 -1.80
C PRO A 92 7.95 16.55 -0.55
N TYR A 93 7.10 16.31 0.44
CA TYR A 93 7.49 15.72 1.71
C TYR A 93 8.06 14.30 1.55
N TYR A 94 7.45 13.46 0.71
CA TYR A 94 7.92 12.09 0.49
C TYR A 94 9.15 12.02 -0.41
N LEU A 95 9.26 12.90 -1.41
CA LEU A 95 10.45 13.03 -2.23
C LEU A 95 11.68 13.42 -1.39
N TRP A 96 11.45 14.26 -0.37
CA TRP A 96 12.49 14.68 0.58
C TRP A 96 12.91 13.57 1.53
N LEU A 97 11.97 12.76 1.98
CA LEU A 97 12.23 11.67 2.91
C LEU A 97 12.84 10.45 2.22
N GLN A 98 12.60 10.26 0.92
CA GLN A 98 13.06 9.09 0.18
C GLN A 98 14.57 8.89 0.34
N ASP A 99 15.37 9.91 0.10
CA ASP A 99 16.82 9.79 0.16
C ASP A 99 17.38 9.72 1.59
N PHE A 100 16.67 10.34 2.54
CA PHE A 100 17.20 10.50 3.89
C PHE A 100 16.79 9.38 4.86
N TRP A 101 15.55 8.89 4.78
CA TRP A 101 14.99 7.94 5.75
C TRP A 101 14.73 6.55 5.18
N PHE A 102 14.41 6.47 3.92
CA PHE A 102 13.94 5.23 3.31
C PHE A 102 14.97 4.55 2.42
N GLY A 103 15.93 5.32 1.91
CA GLY A 103 16.94 4.81 0.97
C GLY A 103 16.29 4.07 -0.22
N ASP A 104 16.79 2.90 -0.53
CA ASP A 104 16.32 2.03 -1.61
C ASP A 104 15.02 1.27 -1.30
N LYS A 105 14.52 1.36 -0.06
CA LYS A 105 13.31 0.64 0.37
C LYS A 105 12.02 1.33 0.01
N MET A 106 12.07 2.61 -0.31
CA MET A 106 10.92 3.35 -0.75
C MET A 106 10.92 3.58 -2.25
N LYS A 107 9.82 3.21 -2.90
CA LYS A 107 9.54 3.58 -4.28
C LYS A 107 8.28 4.44 -4.34
N ILE A 108 8.30 5.50 -5.15
CA ILE A 108 7.19 6.41 -5.29
C ILE A 108 6.66 6.36 -6.72
N TYR A 109 5.35 6.18 -6.83
CA TYR A 109 4.59 6.19 -8.08
C TYR A 109 3.65 7.39 -8.06
N THR A 110 3.91 8.39 -8.89
CA THR A 110 3.18 9.66 -8.88
C THR A 110 2.24 9.75 -10.07
N GLN A 111 1.05 10.29 -9.87
CA GLN A 111 0.14 10.64 -10.95
C GLN A 111 0.83 11.58 -11.95
N SER A 112 0.61 11.36 -13.24
CA SER A 112 0.98 12.30 -14.29
C SER A 112 -0.14 13.33 -14.57
N VAL A 113 -1.38 12.94 -14.30
CA VAL A 113 -2.57 13.78 -14.39
C VAL A 113 -3.35 13.68 -13.09
N GLN A 114 -3.79 14.81 -12.56
CA GLN A 114 -4.54 14.87 -11.31
C GLN A 114 -5.83 14.01 -11.39
N GLY A 115 -6.00 13.11 -10.42
CA GLY A 115 -7.15 12.23 -10.33
C GLY A 115 -7.04 10.96 -11.17
N ASP A 116 -6.06 10.84 -12.05
CA ASP A 116 -5.79 9.63 -12.82
C ASP A 116 -4.82 8.70 -12.06
N TRP A 117 -5.34 7.57 -11.60
CA TRP A 117 -4.57 6.54 -10.89
C TRP A 117 -4.14 5.38 -11.79
N HIS A 118 -4.59 5.36 -13.05
CA HIS A 118 -4.31 4.24 -13.96
C HIS A 118 -2.80 4.05 -14.17
N GLN A 119 -2.09 5.10 -14.59
CA GLN A 119 -0.67 4.99 -14.88
C GLN A 119 0.17 4.57 -13.65
N PRO A 120 0.01 5.18 -12.46
CA PRO A 120 0.75 4.75 -11.28
C PRO A 120 0.52 3.27 -10.91
N PHE A 121 -0.71 2.77 -11.06
CA PHE A 121 -1.00 1.36 -10.76
C PHE A 121 -0.52 0.39 -11.82
N GLU A 122 -0.49 0.78 -13.10
CA GLU A 122 0.17 -0.01 -14.15
C GLU A 122 1.67 -0.13 -13.87
N ASP A 123 2.32 0.94 -13.43
CA ASP A 123 3.74 0.92 -13.06
C ASP A 123 3.98 0.02 -11.84
N VAL A 124 3.13 0.12 -10.80
CA VAL A 124 3.16 -0.79 -9.63
C VAL A 124 3.03 -2.23 -10.06
N LYS A 125 2.04 -2.56 -10.90
CA LYS A 125 1.78 -3.90 -11.42
C LYS A 125 2.98 -4.47 -12.17
N ASN A 126 3.55 -3.69 -13.09
CA ASN A 126 4.72 -4.10 -13.86
C ASN A 126 5.94 -4.37 -12.96
N ASP A 127 6.12 -3.58 -11.92
CA ASP A 127 7.22 -3.76 -10.99
C ASP A 127 6.98 -4.91 -10.02
N LEU A 128 5.73 -5.19 -9.61
CA LEU A 128 5.38 -6.37 -8.82
C LEU A 128 5.71 -7.66 -9.59
N LEU A 129 5.36 -7.73 -10.87
CA LEU A 129 5.68 -8.88 -11.69
C LEU A 129 7.18 -9.14 -11.75
N LYS A 130 8.00 -8.09 -11.92
CA LYS A 130 9.46 -8.21 -11.90
C LYS A 130 10.02 -8.58 -10.53
N TYR A 131 9.42 -8.05 -9.45
CA TYR A 131 9.87 -8.28 -8.07
C TYR A 131 9.76 -9.76 -7.68
N TYR A 132 8.74 -10.45 -8.16
CA TYR A 132 8.52 -11.88 -7.90
C TYR A 132 9.05 -12.83 -8.97
N GLU A 133 9.50 -12.34 -10.12
CA GLU A 133 10.23 -13.13 -11.12
C GLU A 133 11.74 -13.21 -10.81
N ALA A 134 12.23 -12.37 -9.95
CA ALA A 134 13.62 -12.33 -9.52
C ALA A 134 13.85 -13.18 -8.27
#